data_209ea42d1f861d77af5e6a2f8d4d24fd
#
_entry.id   209ea42d1f861d77af5e6a2f8d4d24fd
#
_cell.length_a   1.000
_cell.length_b   1.000
_cell.length_c   1.000
_cell.angle_alpha   90.00
_cell.angle_beta   90.00
_cell.angle_gamma   90.00
#
_symmetry.space_group_name_H-M   'P 1'
#
loop_
_entity.id
_entity.type
_entity.pdbx_description
1 polymer ?
#
loop_
_entity_poly.entity_id
_entity_poly.type
_entity_poly.pdbx_seq_one_letter_code
_entity_poly.pdbx_strand_id
1 'polypeptide(L)'
;MEFSVHICEYNRSNADYETIYRPEGSGDYLFLLFKTPMKVYDRTAFFISQVNACLFYTPDHEQHYQAVQKFRNSYVHFWCSENLGETYGIPQNAVFYPQNTEAIDELIRLLQREYIVKDPYAVEYGEALVRQMMITASRGMRLYQKAAEEPAGLYQEFQDLRLKMLSHYEKDWTTEKLCQMANMEKSQFYSYYKQFFSSTPHSDLIEVRLDKAKNLLTNQALSIGQTAEICGFSNLSHFSRYFKRHCGCSPREWQQQGGKSIKYKVKLQEDEKCYSFSQ
;
A
#
# COMPACT_ATOMS: atom_id res chain seq x y z
N MET A 1 -7.06 -3.06 22.53
CA MET A 1 -6.97 -4.26 21.64
C MET A 1 -6.03 -5.22 22.32
N GLU A 2 -6.42 -6.50 22.40
CA GLU A 2 -5.50 -7.53 22.87
C GLU A 2 -4.73 -8.09 21.69
N PHE A 3 -3.41 -8.09 21.78
CA PHE A 3 -2.50 -8.59 20.79
C PHE A 3 -1.28 -9.23 21.45
N SER A 4 -0.81 -10.36 20.92
CA SER A 4 0.42 -10.97 21.36
C SER A 4 1.10 -11.79 20.26
N VAL A 5 2.42 -11.68 20.14
CA VAL A 5 3.24 -12.58 19.31
C VAL A 5 3.67 -13.75 20.20
N HIS A 6 3.34 -14.98 19.80
CA HIS A 6 3.67 -16.18 20.56
C HIS A 6 5.03 -16.74 20.16
N ILE A 7 5.30 -16.82 18.85
CA ILE A 7 6.58 -17.25 18.29
C ILE A 7 6.76 -16.67 16.89
N CYS A 8 7.97 -16.26 16.57
CA CYS A 8 8.31 -15.74 15.26
C CYS A 8 9.71 -16.22 14.88
N GLU A 9 9.84 -16.79 13.68
CA GLU A 9 11.13 -17.20 13.14
C GLU A 9 11.29 -16.78 11.68
N TYR A 10 12.37 -16.07 11.43
CA TYR A 10 12.81 -15.67 10.11
C TYR A 10 13.72 -16.73 9.50
N ASN A 11 13.44 -17.11 8.25
CA ASN A 11 14.27 -17.99 7.44
C ASN A 11 14.64 -19.31 8.15
N ARG A 12 13.69 -19.90 8.88
CA ARG A 12 13.83 -21.15 9.60
C ARG A 12 14.07 -22.32 8.64
N SER A 13 15.00 -23.18 8.98
CA SER A 13 15.21 -24.47 8.35
C SER A 13 14.84 -25.60 9.30
N ASN A 14 13.99 -26.50 8.85
CA ASN A 14 13.66 -27.73 9.54
C ASN A 14 14.31 -28.93 8.83
N ALA A 15 14.02 -30.15 9.29
CA ALA A 15 14.49 -31.36 8.63
C ALA A 15 13.93 -31.49 7.20
N ASP A 16 14.72 -32.06 6.29
CA ASP A 16 14.28 -32.34 4.93
C ASP A 16 13.07 -33.27 4.99
N TYR A 17 12.06 -33.03 4.10
CA TYR A 17 10.79 -33.77 4.01
C TYR A 17 9.91 -33.72 5.26
N GLU A 18 10.23 -32.88 6.24
CA GLU A 18 9.43 -32.77 7.47
C GLU A 18 8.00 -32.36 7.17
N THR A 19 7.08 -32.93 7.94
CA THR A 19 5.64 -32.66 7.88
C THR A 19 5.20 -31.94 9.14
N ILE A 20 4.48 -30.87 8.99
CA ILE A 20 3.72 -30.22 10.05
C ILE A 20 2.26 -30.65 9.92
N TYR A 21 1.74 -31.27 10.97
CA TYR A 21 0.33 -31.68 11.05
C TYR A 21 -0.26 -31.33 12.41
N ARG A 22 -1.22 -30.41 12.40
CA ARG A 22 -1.98 -29.98 13.57
C ARG A 22 -3.46 -30.02 13.23
N PRO A 23 -4.17 -31.10 13.56
CA PRO A 23 -5.57 -31.30 13.14
C PRO A 23 -6.54 -30.27 13.71
N GLU A 24 -6.26 -29.76 14.90
CA GLU A 24 -7.10 -28.75 15.59
C GLU A 24 -6.51 -27.32 15.48
N GLY A 25 -5.61 -27.09 14.51
CA GLY A 25 -4.91 -25.80 14.40
C GLY A 25 -3.83 -25.59 15.46
N SER A 26 -3.41 -24.34 15.64
CA SER A 26 -2.40 -23.94 16.65
C SER A 26 -3.00 -23.13 17.81
N GLY A 27 -4.30 -22.82 17.78
CA GLY A 27 -4.96 -21.98 18.80
C GLY A 27 -4.66 -20.48 18.63
N ASP A 28 -3.91 -20.11 17.62
CA ASP A 28 -3.55 -18.74 17.26
C ASP A 28 -3.48 -18.56 15.72
N TYR A 29 -3.38 -17.32 15.27
CA TYR A 29 -3.13 -17.05 13.86
C TYR A 29 -1.72 -17.41 13.47
N LEU A 30 -1.55 -18.07 12.32
CA LEU A 30 -0.23 -18.41 11.76
C LEU A 30 -0.09 -17.80 10.37
N PHE A 31 0.84 -16.87 10.21
CA PHE A 31 1.26 -16.41 8.90
C PHE A 31 2.57 -17.09 8.49
N LEU A 32 2.57 -17.69 7.31
CA LEU A 32 3.70 -18.42 6.72
C LEU A 32 4.13 -17.76 5.41
N LEU A 33 5.43 -17.68 5.20
CA LEU A 33 6.06 -17.38 3.92
C LEU A 33 7.01 -18.54 3.57
N PHE A 34 6.67 -19.33 2.57
CA PHE A 34 7.44 -20.47 2.12
C PHE A 34 8.63 -20.05 1.26
N LYS A 35 9.83 -20.40 1.69
CA LYS A 35 11.09 -20.17 0.96
C LYS A 35 11.46 -21.31 0.02
N THR A 36 10.82 -22.45 0.19
CA THR A 36 10.96 -23.65 -0.63
C THR A 36 9.59 -24.22 -0.95
N PRO A 37 9.42 -24.99 -2.04
CA PRO A 37 8.14 -25.60 -2.38
C PRO A 37 7.64 -26.51 -1.25
N MET A 38 6.35 -26.41 -0.94
CA MET A 38 5.66 -27.21 0.08
C MET A 38 4.46 -27.93 -0.53
N LYS A 39 4.23 -29.17 -0.12
CA LYS A 39 2.94 -29.83 -0.29
C LYS A 39 2.01 -29.27 0.77
N VAL A 40 0.94 -28.64 0.36
CA VAL A 40 -0.12 -28.15 1.25
C VAL A 40 -1.34 -29.03 1.06
N TYR A 41 -1.82 -29.60 2.14
CA TYR A 41 -2.95 -30.54 2.12
C TYR A 41 -4.25 -29.82 2.44
N ASP A 42 -5.29 -30.17 1.69
CA ASP A 42 -6.67 -29.79 1.98
C ASP A 42 -7.49 -31.07 2.08
N ARG A 43 -7.68 -31.55 3.30
CA ARG A 43 -8.43 -32.78 3.67
C ARG A 43 -8.04 -34.01 2.85
N THR A 44 -8.46 -34.10 1.60
CA THR A 44 -8.29 -35.29 0.73
C THR A 44 -7.33 -35.11 -0.43
N ALA A 45 -6.90 -33.89 -0.68
CA ALA A 45 -6.01 -33.53 -1.78
C ALA A 45 -4.81 -32.73 -1.29
N PHE A 46 -3.77 -32.65 -2.08
CA PHE A 46 -2.67 -31.72 -1.86
C PHE A 46 -2.29 -31.04 -3.17
N PHE A 47 -1.71 -29.87 -3.04
CA PHE A 47 -1.04 -29.21 -4.16
C PHE A 47 0.38 -28.79 -3.74
N ILE A 48 1.24 -28.59 -4.71
CA ILE A 48 2.62 -28.14 -4.45
C ILE A 48 2.66 -26.63 -4.64
N SER A 49 2.99 -25.90 -3.56
CA SER A 49 3.19 -24.46 -3.64
C SER A 49 4.50 -24.12 -4.35
N GLN A 50 4.54 -22.97 -4.98
CA GLN A 50 5.79 -22.39 -5.48
C GLN A 50 6.56 -21.70 -4.34
N VAL A 51 7.81 -21.35 -4.59
CA VAL A 51 8.60 -20.47 -3.72
C VAL A 51 7.89 -19.12 -3.57
N ASN A 52 8.01 -18.51 -2.41
CA ASN A 52 7.37 -17.23 -2.07
C ASN A 52 5.83 -17.30 -1.95
N ALA A 53 5.26 -18.49 -1.83
CA ALA A 53 3.87 -18.64 -1.45
C ALA A 53 3.67 -18.21 0.01
N CYS A 54 2.57 -17.53 0.27
CA CYS A 54 2.10 -17.23 1.63
C CYS A 54 0.89 -18.09 1.99
N LEU A 55 0.72 -18.33 3.29
CA LEU A 55 -0.42 -19.04 3.84
C LEU A 55 -0.78 -18.41 5.20
N PHE A 56 -2.05 -18.08 5.39
CA PHE A 56 -2.53 -17.46 6.62
C PHE A 56 -3.60 -18.34 7.25
N TYR A 57 -3.21 -19.07 8.28
CA TYR A 57 -4.11 -19.94 9.04
C TYR A 57 -4.83 -19.19 10.16
N THR A 58 -6.13 -19.51 10.29
CA THR A 58 -6.93 -19.13 11.45
C THR A 58 -6.69 -20.09 12.63
N PRO A 59 -6.98 -19.70 13.88
CA PRO A 59 -6.58 -20.46 15.07
C PRO A 59 -6.98 -21.93 15.09
N ASP A 60 -8.21 -22.24 14.69
CA ASP A 60 -8.81 -23.59 14.83
C ASP A 60 -8.82 -24.37 13.52
N HIS A 61 -8.09 -23.89 12.50
CA HIS A 61 -8.05 -24.55 11.20
C HIS A 61 -6.92 -25.58 11.13
N GLU A 62 -7.23 -26.76 10.59
CA GLU A 62 -6.23 -27.81 10.36
C GLU A 62 -5.03 -27.29 9.58
N GLN A 63 -3.83 -27.52 10.12
CA GLN A 63 -2.58 -27.14 9.50
C GLN A 63 -1.86 -28.40 9.04
N HIS A 64 -1.80 -28.62 7.73
CA HIS A 64 -1.14 -29.77 7.16
C HIS A 64 -0.30 -29.36 5.94
N TYR A 65 1.01 -29.33 6.13
CA TYR A 65 1.96 -29.05 5.05
C TYR A 65 3.28 -29.79 5.24
N GLN A 66 3.93 -30.16 4.14
CA GLN A 66 5.14 -30.95 4.09
C GLN A 66 6.13 -30.35 3.11
N ALA A 67 7.41 -30.33 3.45
CA ALA A 67 8.45 -29.96 2.50
C ALA A 67 8.51 -30.95 1.33
N VAL A 68 8.59 -30.47 0.10
CA VAL A 68 8.85 -31.32 -1.07
C VAL A 68 10.22 -31.96 -0.98
N GLN A 69 11.22 -31.21 -0.53
CA GLN A 69 12.57 -31.65 -0.23
C GLN A 69 13.10 -30.87 0.98
N LYS A 70 13.59 -29.66 0.77
CA LYS A 70 14.11 -28.81 1.84
C LYS A 70 12.98 -28.01 2.49
N PHE A 71 13.01 -27.92 3.81
CA PHE A 71 12.06 -27.16 4.58
C PHE A 71 12.67 -25.80 4.97
N ARG A 72 12.26 -24.73 4.29
CA ARG A 72 12.62 -23.35 4.66
C ARG A 72 11.41 -22.45 4.58
N ASN A 73 11.16 -21.71 5.65
CA ASN A 73 10.08 -20.75 5.74
C ASN A 73 10.43 -19.62 6.72
N SER A 74 9.68 -18.55 6.63
CA SER A 74 9.56 -17.55 7.69
C SER A 74 8.13 -17.58 8.19
N TYR A 75 7.92 -17.41 9.50
CA TYR A 75 6.58 -17.49 10.07
C TYR A 75 6.43 -16.65 11.33
N VAL A 76 5.17 -16.33 11.62
CA VAL A 76 4.78 -15.71 12.89
C VAL A 76 3.46 -16.30 13.37
N HIS A 77 3.47 -16.76 14.61
CA HIS A 77 2.31 -17.11 15.40
C HIS A 77 1.92 -15.93 16.28
N PHE A 78 0.69 -15.48 16.17
CA PHE A 78 0.20 -14.37 16.97
C PHE A 78 -1.28 -14.51 17.27
N TRP A 79 -1.72 -13.88 18.34
CA TRP A 79 -3.12 -13.76 18.68
C TRP A 79 -3.55 -12.29 18.65
N CYS A 80 -4.76 -12.03 18.16
CA CYS A 80 -5.40 -10.71 18.25
C CYS A 80 -6.92 -10.87 18.29
N SER A 81 -7.59 -9.87 18.88
CA SER A 81 -9.04 -9.84 18.99
C SER A 81 -9.77 -9.51 17.68
N GLU A 82 -9.03 -9.15 16.62
CA GLU A 82 -9.57 -8.81 15.30
C GLU A 82 -9.31 -9.92 14.28
N ASN A 83 -10.23 -10.13 13.34
CA ASN A 83 -9.97 -10.95 12.16
C ASN A 83 -9.19 -10.13 11.11
N LEU A 84 -7.86 -10.15 11.20
CA LEU A 84 -7.00 -9.40 10.31
C LEU A 84 -7.10 -9.89 8.86
N GLY A 85 -7.42 -11.16 8.62
CA GLY A 85 -7.63 -11.69 7.28
C GLY A 85 -8.81 -11.00 6.58
N GLU A 86 -9.94 -10.90 7.25
CA GLU A 86 -11.12 -10.17 6.73
C GLU A 86 -10.84 -8.66 6.62
N THR A 87 -10.27 -8.06 7.66
CA THR A 87 -9.96 -6.63 7.70
C THR A 87 -9.11 -6.19 6.49
N TYR A 88 -8.13 -7.00 6.10
CA TYR A 88 -7.21 -6.67 4.99
C TYR A 88 -7.51 -7.44 3.68
N GLY A 89 -8.58 -8.24 3.64
CA GLY A 89 -8.96 -9.02 2.46
C GLY A 89 -7.90 -10.04 2.05
N ILE A 90 -7.27 -10.71 3.03
CA ILE A 90 -6.26 -11.74 2.81
C ILE A 90 -6.94 -13.12 2.84
N PRO A 91 -6.66 -14.02 1.88
CA PRO A 91 -7.16 -15.38 1.92
C PRO A 91 -6.78 -16.09 3.22
N GLN A 92 -7.77 -16.64 3.89
CA GLN A 92 -7.56 -17.43 5.09
C GLN A 92 -7.55 -18.91 4.71
N ASN A 93 -6.68 -19.69 5.34
CA ASN A 93 -6.58 -21.13 5.20
C ASN A 93 -6.32 -21.62 3.76
N ALA A 94 -5.83 -20.73 2.91
CA ALA A 94 -5.52 -21.00 1.52
C ALA A 94 -4.18 -20.37 1.12
N VAL A 95 -3.48 -21.01 0.20
CA VAL A 95 -2.23 -20.48 -0.34
C VAL A 95 -2.50 -19.30 -1.26
N PHE A 96 -1.70 -18.26 -1.13
CA PHE A 96 -1.75 -17.08 -1.99
C PHE A 96 -0.33 -16.57 -2.32
N TYR A 97 -0.24 -15.75 -3.36
CA TYR A 97 1.04 -15.26 -3.90
C TYR A 97 1.02 -13.73 -3.98
N PRO A 98 1.37 -13.03 -2.89
CA PRO A 98 1.51 -11.58 -2.96
C PRO A 98 2.79 -11.20 -3.70
N GLN A 99 2.77 -10.08 -4.40
CA GLN A 99 4.01 -9.43 -4.79
C GLN A 99 4.69 -8.82 -3.54
N ASN A 100 5.96 -8.46 -3.64
CA ASN A 100 6.74 -7.88 -2.52
C ASN A 100 6.95 -8.83 -1.33
N THR A 101 7.12 -10.13 -1.56
CA THR A 101 7.40 -11.13 -0.52
C THR A 101 8.69 -10.84 0.24
N GLU A 102 9.66 -10.16 -0.37
CA GLU A 102 10.88 -9.69 0.29
C GLU A 102 10.58 -8.69 1.42
N ALA A 103 9.64 -7.77 1.19
CA ALA A 103 9.21 -6.82 2.22
C ALA A 103 8.45 -7.52 3.37
N ILE A 104 7.64 -8.54 3.06
CA ILE A 104 6.97 -9.38 4.06
C ILE A 104 8.02 -10.12 4.91
N ASP A 105 9.01 -10.70 4.26
CA ASP A 105 10.09 -11.44 4.92
C ASP A 105 10.93 -10.55 5.86
N GLU A 106 11.22 -9.33 5.42
CA GLU A 106 11.91 -8.34 6.26
C GLU A 106 11.09 -7.96 7.50
N LEU A 107 9.77 -7.82 7.36
CA LEU A 107 8.88 -7.56 8.49
C LEU A 107 8.88 -8.72 9.49
N ILE A 108 8.90 -9.97 9.02
CA ILE A 108 9.03 -11.14 9.89
C ILE A 108 10.40 -11.15 10.59
N ARG A 109 11.48 -10.74 9.92
CA ARG A 109 12.80 -10.59 10.52
C ARG A 109 12.81 -9.54 11.65
N LEU A 110 12.16 -8.41 11.44
CA LEU A 110 12.01 -7.39 12.47
C LEU A 110 11.16 -7.91 13.65
N LEU A 111 10.06 -8.60 13.38
CA LEU A 111 9.23 -9.24 14.40
C LEU A 111 10.02 -10.23 15.28
N GLN A 112 10.85 -11.06 14.66
CA GLN A 112 11.73 -11.98 15.40
C GLN A 112 12.67 -11.22 16.33
N ARG A 113 13.23 -10.10 15.87
CA ARG A 113 14.10 -9.26 16.71
C ARG A 113 13.35 -8.76 17.93
N GLU A 114 12.16 -8.18 17.76
CA GLU A 114 11.34 -7.67 18.87
C GLU A 114 10.92 -8.79 19.83
N TYR A 115 10.56 -9.95 19.30
CA TYR A 115 10.24 -11.13 20.09
C TYR A 115 11.41 -11.58 20.98
N ILE A 116 12.65 -11.45 20.53
CA ILE A 116 13.86 -11.81 21.28
C ILE A 116 14.25 -10.72 22.28
N VAL A 117 14.25 -9.45 21.86
CA VAL A 117 14.74 -8.31 22.67
C VAL A 117 13.81 -8.00 23.85
N LYS A 118 12.50 -8.08 23.66
CA LYS A 118 11.47 -7.91 24.70
C LYS A 118 11.62 -6.60 25.50
N ASP A 119 11.81 -5.49 24.81
CA ASP A 119 11.80 -4.18 25.46
C ASP A 119 10.37 -3.79 25.89
N PRO A 120 10.19 -2.68 26.64
CA PRO A 120 8.85 -2.23 27.09
C PRO A 120 7.85 -1.97 25.96
N TYR A 121 8.31 -1.72 24.73
CA TYR A 121 7.50 -1.41 23.55
C TYR A 121 7.33 -2.61 22.60
N ALA A 122 7.93 -3.78 22.91
CA ALA A 122 7.96 -4.92 22.01
C ALA A 122 6.56 -5.40 21.58
N VAL A 123 5.58 -5.35 22.48
CA VAL A 123 4.19 -5.75 22.18
C VAL A 123 3.55 -4.76 21.21
N GLU A 124 3.63 -3.46 21.49
CA GLU A 124 3.05 -2.41 20.65
C GLU A 124 3.73 -2.34 19.27
N TYR A 125 5.05 -2.45 19.25
CA TYR A 125 5.80 -2.46 18.00
C TYR A 125 5.55 -3.75 17.19
N GLY A 126 5.46 -4.90 17.86
CA GLY A 126 5.08 -6.17 17.25
C GLY A 126 3.71 -6.13 16.60
N GLU A 127 2.71 -5.54 17.25
CA GLU A 127 1.38 -5.30 16.66
C GLU A 127 1.48 -4.43 15.40
N ALA A 128 2.23 -3.34 15.45
CA ALA A 128 2.43 -2.46 14.30
C ALA A 128 3.08 -3.19 13.12
N LEU A 129 4.09 -4.03 13.37
CA LEU A 129 4.77 -4.82 12.34
C LEU A 129 3.85 -5.88 11.73
N VAL A 130 3.03 -6.58 12.52
CA VAL A 130 2.04 -7.54 12.00
C VAL A 130 1.00 -6.81 11.13
N ARG A 131 0.48 -5.68 11.55
CA ARG A 131 -0.44 -4.88 10.72
C ARG A 131 0.21 -4.43 9.42
N GLN A 132 1.45 -3.97 9.48
CA GLN A 132 2.21 -3.58 8.28
C GLN A 132 2.42 -4.78 7.34
N MET A 133 2.71 -5.97 7.88
CA MET A 133 2.85 -7.21 7.11
C MET A 133 1.52 -7.56 6.40
N MET A 134 0.38 -7.51 7.09
CA MET A 134 -0.93 -7.78 6.51
C MET A 134 -1.28 -6.76 5.41
N ILE A 135 -1.01 -5.47 5.63
CA ILE A 135 -1.20 -4.42 4.61
C ILE A 135 -0.31 -4.68 3.38
N THR A 136 0.94 -5.07 3.61
CA THR A 136 1.90 -5.36 2.52
C THR A 136 1.44 -6.54 1.70
N ALA A 137 0.99 -7.63 2.34
CA ALA A 137 0.43 -8.80 1.67
C ALA A 137 -0.83 -8.45 0.87
N SER A 138 -1.77 -7.71 1.46
CA SER A 138 -3.00 -7.24 0.79
C SER A 138 -2.69 -6.41 -0.46
N ARG A 139 -1.77 -5.45 -0.36
CA ARG A 139 -1.35 -4.63 -1.50
C ARG A 139 -0.69 -5.48 -2.59
N GLY A 140 0.18 -6.42 -2.20
CA GLY A 140 0.85 -7.34 -3.11
C GLY A 140 -0.12 -8.21 -3.91
N MET A 141 -1.22 -8.63 -3.30
CA MET A 141 -2.28 -9.40 -3.99
C MET A 141 -3.07 -8.55 -4.99
N ARG A 142 -3.41 -7.32 -4.64
CA ARG A 142 -4.09 -6.40 -5.57
C ARG A 142 -3.24 -6.08 -6.79
N LEU A 143 -1.92 -5.96 -6.61
CA LEU A 143 -0.97 -5.80 -7.70
C LEU A 143 -0.93 -7.04 -8.60
N TYR A 144 -0.97 -8.24 -8.03
CA TYR A 144 -1.01 -9.50 -8.76
C TYR A 144 -2.29 -9.63 -9.61
N GLN A 145 -3.45 -9.31 -9.04
CA GLN A 145 -4.73 -9.36 -9.77
C GLN A 145 -4.75 -8.36 -10.94
N LYS A 146 -4.30 -7.13 -10.73
CA LYS A 146 -4.19 -6.12 -11.79
C LYS A 146 -3.17 -6.51 -12.87
N ALA A 147 -2.04 -7.11 -12.49
CA ALA A 147 -1.03 -7.58 -13.44
C ALA A 147 -1.49 -8.78 -14.28
N ALA A 148 -2.48 -9.56 -13.81
CA ALA A 148 -3.07 -10.66 -14.59
C ALA A 148 -4.07 -10.15 -15.64
N GLU A 149 -4.63 -8.96 -15.46
CA GLU A 149 -5.58 -8.33 -16.39
C GLU A 149 -4.88 -7.41 -17.42
N GLU A 150 -3.59 -7.10 -17.26
CA GLU A 150 -2.85 -6.10 -18.04
C GLU A 150 -1.45 -6.57 -18.45
N PRO A 151 -0.80 -5.92 -19.46
CA PRO A 151 0.57 -6.22 -19.85
C PRO A 151 1.51 -6.16 -18.62
N ALA A 152 2.30 -7.22 -18.43
CA ALA A 152 3.18 -7.36 -17.27
C ALA A 152 4.07 -6.11 -17.08
N GLY A 153 3.98 -5.46 -15.92
CA GLY A 153 4.79 -4.29 -15.57
C GLY A 153 4.13 -2.93 -15.82
N LEU A 154 3.06 -2.85 -16.61
CA LEU A 154 2.44 -1.57 -16.98
C LEU A 154 1.99 -0.73 -15.77
N TYR A 155 1.36 -1.36 -14.77
CA TYR A 155 0.95 -0.67 -13.55
C TYR A 155 2.16 -0.09 -12.79
N GLN A 156 3.26 -0.84 -12.72
CA GLN A 156 4.49 -0.38 -12.07
C GLN A 156 5.10 0.82 -12.82
N GLU A 157 5.14 0.77 -14.16
CA GLU A 157 5.59 1.89 -14.98
C GLU A 157 4.77 3.16 -14.73
N PHE A 158 3.45 3.02 -14.61
CA PHE A 158 2.56 4.13 -14.28
C PHE A 158 2.75 4.65 -12.84
N GLN A 159 3.02 3.77 -11.88
CA GLN A 159 3.36 4.17 -10.51
C GLN A 159 4.66 4.98 -10.48
N ASP A 160 5.71 4.50 -11.16
CA ASP A 160 7.00 5.18 -11.21
C ASP A 160 6.91 6.53 -11.92
N LEU A 161 6.16 6.60 -13.02
CA LEU A 161 5.86 7.84 -13.72
C LEU A 161 5.11 8.83 -12.82
N ARG A 162 4.07 8.36 -12.13
CA ARG A 162 3.28 9.18 -11.20
C ARG A 162 4.15 9.66 -10.05
N LEU A 163 4.94 8.78 -9.44
CA LEU A 163 5.88 9.14 -8.37
C LEU A 163 6.87 10.20 -8.83
N LYS A 164 7.46 10.03 -10.02
CA LYS A 164 8.37 11.00 -10.63
C LYS A 164 7.72 12.36 -10.85
N MET A 165 6.50 12.39 -11.38
CA MET A 165 5.73 13.60 -11.58
C MET A 165 5.45 14.32 -10.26
N LEU A 166 4.95 13.61 -9.26
CA LEU A 166 4.55 14.17 -7.98
C LEU A 166 5.74 14.56 -7.10
N SER A 167 6.88 13.88 -7.24
CA SER A 167 8.13 14.24 -6.54
C SER A 167 8.80 15.49 -7.11
N HIS A 168 8.52 15.83 -8.37
CA HIS A 168 9.05 17.01 -9.04
C HIS A 168 7.90 17.92 -9.51
N TYR A 169 6.96 18.17 -8.62
CA TYR A 169 5.72 18.88 -8.89
C TYR A 169 5.93 20.31 -9.42
N GLU A 170 7.06 20.93 -9.12
CA GLU A 170 7.43 22.28 -9.55
C GLU A 170 7.72 22.37 -11.06
N LYS A 171 8.07 21.25 -11.70
CA LYS A 171 8.41 21.20 -13.12
C LYS A 171 7.18 21.31 -14.00
N ASP A 172 7.42 21.71 -15.26
CA ASP A 172 6.37 21.71 -16.28
C ASP A 172 6.10 20.28 -16.77
N TRP A 173 4.97 19.73 -16.36
CA TRP A 173 4.44 18.44 -16.73
C TRP A 173 3.31 18.60 -17.74
N THR A 174 3.65 18.46 -19.03
CA THR A 174 2.62 18.47 -20.09
C THR A 174 2.12 17.05 -20.36
N THR A 175 0.91 16.96 -20.92
CA THR A 175 0.34 15.67 -21.33
C THR A 175 1.25 14.95 -22.31
N GLU A 176 1.83 15.70 -23.25
CA GLU A 176 2.71 15.16 -24.28
C GLU A 176 3.97 14.51 -23.66
N LYS A 177 4.60 15.16 -22.69
CA LYS A 177 5.74 14.59 -21.96
C LYS A 177 5.36 13.29 -21.25
N LEU A 178 4.20 13.26 -20.57
CA LEU A 178 3.75 12.08 -19.85
C LEU A 178 3.45 10.92 -20.81
N CYS A 179 2.79 11.20 -21.94
CA CYS A 179 2.52 10.21 -22.98
C CYS A 179 3.80 9.66 -23.61
N GLN A 180 4.78 10.53 -23.89
CA GLN A 180 6.11 10.10 -24.39
C GLN A 180 6.82 9.19 -23.39
N MET A 181 6.80 9.53 -22.09
CA MET A 181 7.43 8.72 -21.07
C MET A 181 6.77 7.34 -20.90
N ALA A 182 5.45 7.27 -21.09
CA ALA A 182 4.70 6.02 -21.07
C ALA A 182 4.72 5.29 -22.42
N ASN A 183 5.32 5.87 -23.46
CA ASN A 183 5.28 5.37 -24.84
C ASN A 183 3.87 5.02 -25.33
N MET A 184 2.91 5.92 -25.09
CA MET A 184 1.50 5.68 -25.36
C MET A 184 0.83 6.89 -26.02
N GLU A 185 -0.22 6.61 -26.78
CA GLU A 185 -1.15 7.62 -27.27
C GLU A 185 -1.98 8.22 -26.12
N LYS A 186 -2.37 9.49 -26.27
CA LYS A 186 -3.05 10.28 -25.23
C LYS A 186 -4.29 9.59 -24.66
N SER A 187 -5.15 9.06 -25.51
CA SER A 187 -6.41 8.40 -25.10
C SER A 187 -6.13 7.15 -24.25
N GLN A 188 -5.18 6.33 -24.67
CA GLN A 188 -4.76 5.12 -23.98
C GLN A 188 -4.11 5.46 -22.63
N PHE A 189 -3.21 6.46 -22.61
CA PHE A 189 -2.55 6.92 -21.37
C PHE A 189 -3.57 7.38 -20.32
N TYR A 190 -4.55 8.22 -20.69
CA TYR A 190 -5.56 8.69 -19.76
C TYR A 190 -6.50 7.58 -19.29
N SER A 191 -6.82 6.60 -20.15
CA SER A 191 -7.61 5.44 -19.77
C SER A 191 -6.94 4.64 -18.69
N TYR A 192 -5.66 4.27 -18.88
CA TYR A 192 -4.89 3.55 -17.90
C TYR A 192 -4.65 4.35 -16.61
N TYR A 193 -4.32 5.63 -16.73
CA TYR A 193 -4.10 6.47 -15.55
C TYR A 193 -5.35 6.54 -14.66
N LYS A 194 -6.52 6.74 -15.28
CA LYS A 194 -7.81 6.77 -14.58
C LYS A 194 -8.14 5.40 -13.96
N GLN A 195 -7.90 4.33 -14.69
CA GLN A 195 -8.11 2.96 -14.20
C GLN A 195 -7.23 2.65 -12.98
N PHE A 196 -5.95 3.03 -13.02
CA PHE A 196 -5.00 2.73 -11.95
C PHE A 196 -5.17 3.60 -10.71
N PHE A 197 -5.45 4.89 -10.90
CA PHE A 197 -5.41 5.87 -9.81
C PHE A 197 -6.76 6.53 -9.52
N SER A 198 -7.80 6.23 -10.30
CA SER A 198 -9.13 6.85 -10.18
C SER A 198 -9.09 8.39 -10.26
N SER A 199 -8.08 8.94 -10.92
CA SER A 199 -7.76 10.38 -11.03
C SER A 199 -7.18 10.71 -12.40
N THR A 200 -6.78 11.95 -12.60
CA THR A 200 -6.04 12.39 -13.77
C THR A 200 -4.67 12.95 -13.37
N PRO A 201 -3.64 12.87 -14.25
CA PRO A 201 -2.31 13.43 -13.95
C PRO A 201 -2.37 14.90 -13.55
N HIS A 202 -3.20 15.69 -14.24
CA HIS A 202 -3.36 17.11 -13.92
C HIS A 202 -4.00 17.32 -12.55
N SER A 203 -5.03 16.54 -12.18
CA SER A 203 -5.68 16.64 -10.87
C SER A 203 -4.69 16.34 -9.75
N ASP A 204 -3.97 15.23 -9.87
CA ASP A 204 -2.96 14.82 -8.87
C ASP A 204 -1.85 15.86 -8.71
N LEU A 205 -1.37 16.41 -9.83
CA LEU A 205 -0.33 17.43 -9.81
C LEU A 205 -0.80 18.72 -9.14
N ILE A 206 -2.00 19.19 -9.45
CA ILE A 206 -2.58 20.38 -8.82
C ILE A 206 -2.76 20.17 -7.32
N GLU A 207 -3.25 18.99 -6.90
CA GLU A 207 -3.43 18.66 -5.48
C GLU A 207 -2.11 18.77 -4.71
N VAL A 208 -1.05 18.10 -5.18
CA VAL A 208 0.28 18.16 -4.54
C VAL A 208 0.84 19.58 -4.51
N ARG A 209 0.70 20.35 -5.60
CA ARG A 209 1.14 21.75 -5.67
C ARG A 209 0.43 22.62 -4.64
N LEU A 210 -0.88 22.43 -4.45
CA LEU A 210 -1.68 23.18 -3.49
C LEU A 210 -1.33 22.79 -2.05
N ASP A 211 -1.08 21.51 -1.77
CA ASP A 211 -0.66 21.06 -0.44
C ASP A 211 0.72 21.63 -0.06
N LYS A 212 1.65 21.68 -1.02
CA LYS A 212 2.94 22.38 -0.81
C LYS A 212 2.75 23.88 -0.59
N ALA A 213 1.87 24.50 -1.36
CA ALA A 213 1.58 25.92 -1.20
C ALA A 213 1.00 26.25 0.18
N LYS A 214 0.14 25.40 0.75
CA LYS A 214 -0.37 25.57 2.12
C LYS A 214 0.77 25.69 3.13
N ASN A 215 1.76 24.81 3.04
CA ASN A 215 2.91 24.85 3.93
C ASN A 215 3.78 26.09 3.71
N LEU A 216 4.06 26.44 2.45
CA LEU A 216 4.90 27.60 2.13
C LEU A 216 4.24 28.94 2.51
N LEU A 217 2.93 29.04 2.39
CA LEU A 217 2.18 30.24 2.81
C LEU A 217 2.18 30.47 4.32
N THR A 218 2.52 29.48 5.14
CA THR A 218 2.75 29.71 6.58
C THR A 218 4.06 30.47 6.84
N ASN A 219 4.98 30.47 5.88
CA ASN A 219 6.22 31.23 5.93
C ASN A 219 5.98 32.67 5.45
N GLN A 220 5.88 33.60 6.40
CA GLN A 220 5.59 35.02 6.12
C GLN A 220 6.68 35.74 5.31
N ALA A 221 7.88 35.14 5.18
CA ALA A 221 8.95 35.68 4.34
C ALA A 221 8.71 35.55 2.85
N LEU A 222 7.75 34.66 2.43
CA LEU A 222 7.42 34.42 1.04
C LEU A 222 6.17 35.21 0.63
N SER A 223 6.24 35.90 -0.50
CA SER A 223 5.05 36.48 -1.14
C SER A 223 4.18 35.39 -1.77
N ILE A 224 2.91 35.68 -1.97
CA ILE A 224 1.96 34.77 -2.65
C ILE A 224 2.45 34.43 -4.07
N GLY A 225 3.03 35.40 -4.78
CA GLY A 225 3.60 35.21 -6.11
C GLY A 225 4.79 34.23 -6.08
N GLN A 226 5.73 34.43 -5.17
CA GLN A 226 6.86 33.51 -4.99
C GLN A 226 6.40 32.10 -4.62
N THR A 227 5.43 31.97 -3.72
CA THR A 227 4.85 30.67 -3.38
C THR A 227 4.23 29.97 -4.59
N ALA A 228 3.47 30.71 -5.41
CA ALA A 228 2.89 30.15 -6.62
C ALA A 228 3.97 29.63 -7.58
N GLU A 229 5.02 30.42 -7.80
CA GLU A 229 6.14 30.05 -8.69
C GLU A 229 6.89 28.82 -8.18
N ILE A 230 7.26 28.78 -6.89
CA ILE A 230 7.93 27.63 -6.25
C ILE A 230 7.08 26.35 -6.38
N CYS A 231 5.76 26.50 -6.31
CA CYS A 231 4.83 25.37 -6.50
C CYS A 231 4.57 25.01 -7.97
N GLY A 232 5.23 25.68 -8.93
CA GLY A 232 5.12 25.36 -10.35
C GLY A 232 3.88 25.94 -11.03
N PHE A 233 3.25 26.99 -10.48
CA PHE A 233 2.19 27.74 -11.14
C PHE A 233 2.78 28.89 -11.95
N SER A 234 2.61 28.83 -13.27
CA SER A 234 3.04 29.92 -14.18
C SER A 234 2.13 31.14 -14.14
N ASN A 235 0.93 31.04 -13.56
CA ASN A 235 -0.07 32.10 -13.52
C ASN A 235 -0.68 32.23 -12.13
N LEU A 236 -0.47 33.42 -11.52
CA LEU A 236 -0.94 33.72 -10.15
C LEU A 236 -2.48 33.69 -10.03
N SER A 237 -3.20 34.10 -11.08
CA SER A 237 -4.67 34.10 -11.07
C SER A 237 -5.20 32.65 -11.08
N HIS A 238 -4.57 31.76 -11.84
CA HIS A 238 -4.89 30.34 -11.83
C HIS A 238 -4.59 29.72 -10.46
N PHE A 239 -3.41 30.00 -9.90
CA PHE A 239 -3.06 29.57 -8.55
C PHE A 239 -4.11 29.98 -7.52
N SER A 240 -4.44 31.27 -7.47
CA SER A 240 -5.40 31.83 -6.50
C SER A 240 -6.78 31.19 -6.61
N ARG A 241 -7.24 30.93 -7.84
CA ARG A 241 -8.52 30.28 -8.12
C ARG A 241 -8.52 28.82 -7.66
N TYR A 242 -7.49 28.04 -8.01
CA TYR A 242 -7.35 26.64 -7.58
C TYR A 242 -7.22 26.54 -6.08
N PHE A 243 -6.38 27.41 -5.46
CA PHE A 243 -6.20 27.43 -4.03
C PHE A 243 -7.51 27.73 -3.29
N LYS A 244 -8.26 28.74 -3.70
CA LYS A 244 -9.56 29.07 -3.10
C LYS A 244 -10.55 27.93 -3.24
N ARG A 245 -10.60 27.27 -4.40
CA ARG A 245 -11.48 26.12 -4.65
C ARG A 245 -11.11 24.93 -3.75
N HIS A 246 -9.84 24.70 -3.54
CA HIS A 246 -9.31 23.54 -2.77
C HIS A 246 -9.33 23.82 -1.26
N CYS A 247 -9.00 25.02 -0.82
CA CYS A 247 -8.85 25.37 0.61
C CYS A 247 -10.04 26.15 1.18
N GLY A 248 -11.00 26.54 0.37
CA GLY A 248 -12.18 27.33 0.80
C GLY A 248 -11.91 28.81 1.04
N CYS A 249 -10.64 29.25 1.11
CA CYS A 249 -10.23 30.64 1.28
C CYS A 249 -9.09 31.01 0.32
N SER A 250 -8.84 32.32 0.13
CA SER A 250 -7.76 32.79 -0.72
C SER A 250 -6.38 32.51 -0.12
N PRO A 251 -5.31 32.47 -0.95
CA PRO A 251 -3.94 32.33 -0.45
C PRO A 251 -3.55 33.42 0.56
N ARG A 252 -4.06 34.64 0.37
CA ARG A 252 -3.80 35.78 1.27
C ARG A 252 -4.46 35.58 2.64
N GLU A 253 -5.72 35.15 2.64
CA GLU A 253 -6.44 34.84 3.89
C GLU A 253 -5.77 33.69 4.63
N TRP A 254 -5.32 32.64 3.92
CA TRP A 254 -4.58 31.54 4.51
C TRP A 254 -3.26 31.99 5.16
N GLN A 255 -2.48 32.82 4.47
CA GLN A 255 -1.23 33.38 4.98
C GLN A 255 -1.46 34.26 6.23
N GLN A 256 -2.47 35.11 6.23
CA GLN A 256 -2.82 35.98 7.36
C GLN A 256 -3.26 35.20 8.60
N GLN A 257 -3.89 34.04 8.41
CA GLN A 257 -4.32 33.16 9.49
C GLN A 257 -3.19 32.25 10.01
N GLY A 258 -1.96 32.40 9.50
CA GLY A 258 -0.81 31.57 9.88
C GLY A 258 -1.01 30.08 9.64
N GLY A 259 -1.80 29.73 8.63
CA GLY A 259 -2.09 28.32 8.30
C GLY A 259 -2.99 27.61 9.32
N LYS A 260 -3.58 28.28 10.27
CA LYS A 260 -4.51 27.70 11.20
C LYS A 260 -5.77 27.28 10.47
N SER A 261 -5.93 25.99 10.31
CA SER A 261 -7.07 25.36 9.65
C SER A 261 -8.39 25.88 10.25
N ILE A 262 -9.18 26.56 9.43
CA ILE A 262 -10.61 26.62 9.67
C ILE A 262 -11.06 25.16 9.66
N LYS A 263 -11.72 24.70 10.74
CA LYS A 263 -12.27 23.34 10.86
C LYS A 263 -12.98 22.98 9.54
N TYR A 264 -12.33 22.17 8.72
CA TYR A 264 -12.96 21.62 7.52
C TYR A 264 -14.12 20.74 7.98
N LYS A 265 -15.34 21.22 7.81
CA LYS A 265 -16.45 20.32 7.55
C LYS A 265 -16.19 19.76 6.16
N VAL A 266 -15.61 18.58 6.09
CA VAL A 266 -15.66 17.75 4.89
C VAL A 266 -17.14 17.43 4.70
N LYS A 267 -17.84 18.21 3.91
CA LYS A 267 -19.03 17.75 3.23
C LYS A 267 -18.54 16.80 2.15
N LEU A 268 -18.61 15.52 2.44
CA LEU A 268 -18.78 14.51 1.41
C LEU A 268 -20.11 14.87 0.70
N GLN A 269 -20.04 15.67 -0.34
CA GLN A 269 -21.10 15.77 -1.32
C GLN A 269 -20.89 14.61 -2.29
N GLU A 270 -21.74 13.59 -2.11
CA GLU A 270 -22.26 12.82 -3.21
C GLU A 270 -22.79 13.81 -4.26
N ASP A 271 -22.06 14.01 -5.33
CA ASP A 271 -22.55 14.61 -6.56
C ASP A 271 -22.12 13.72 -7.73
N GLU A 272 -22.90 12.64 -7.91
CA GLU A 272 -23.28 12.23 -9.25
C GLU A 272 -24.06 13.40 -9.87
N LYS A 273 -23.47 14.08 -10.86
CA LYS A 273 -24.19 14.53 -12.06
C LYS A 273 -23.31 15.35 -13.00
N CYS A 274 -23.30 14.87 -14.23
CA CYS A 274 -23.24 15.63 -15.48
C CYS A 274 -21.96 16.39 -15.83
N TYR A 275 -21.11 15.74 -16.60
CA TYR A 275 -20.49 16.42 -17.73
C TYR A 275 -21.10 15.91 -19.04
N SER A 276 -22.14 16.58 -19.52
CA SER A 276 -22.52 16.58 -20.91
C SER A 276 -21.53 17.46 -21.66
N PHE A 277 -20.76 16.86 -22.54
CA PHE A 277 -20.03 17.60 -23.57
C PHE A 277 -21.01 18.03 -24.65
N SER A 278 -21.13 19.33 -24.88
CA SER A 278 -21.63 19.90 -26.12
C SER A 278 -20.48 20.66 -26.75
N GLN A 279 -20.13 20.20 -27.96
CA GLN A 279 -19.41 20.82 -29.08
C GLN A 279 -18.06 21.48 -28.80
#